data_13641e2c121bf2a9bb2bb0b1a817985c
#
_entry.id   13641e2c121bf2a9bb2bb0b1a817985c
#
_cell.length_a   1.000
_cell.length_b   1.000
_cell.length_c   1.000
_cell.angle_alpha   90.00
_cell.angle_beta   90.00
_cell.angle_gamma   90.00
#
_symmetry.space_group_name_H-M   'P 1'
#
loop_
_entity.id
_entity.type
_entity.pdbx_description
1 polymer ?
#
loop_
_entity_poly.entity_id
_entity_poly.type
_entity_poly.pdbx_seq_one_letter_code
_entity_poly.pdbx_strand_id
1 'polypeptide(L)'
;MSYRLLDLTRGATCVDVGCGAGHAVADLAAAGLKVTGVDADPEAIEAARTRVPEAMFHVARSDDLPLENASVDGYRAVRLFHLLEDPAPTVAEAWRVIRPGGRIVLGGQDYGFVLIDSSDQDLTDVVLLGLESRSVSPRAARSLRDVLLDTGFRDVEVVVHTAVVTDHRVLARQLEQAAAAAVEKALITQDDADGWLAEQTDRGRRDRFLAVLPTLLVGATR
;
A
#
# COMPACT_ATOMS: atom_id res chain seq x y z
N MET A 1 -3.73 4.48 -11.17
CA MET A 1 -4.97 5.06 -10.62
C MET A 1 -4.70 6.13 -9.56
N SER A 2 -3.77 5.93 -8.64
CA SER A 2 -3.32 6.97 -7.68
C SER A 2 -2.86 8.27 -8.38
N TYR A 3 -2.32 8.19 -9.59
CA TYR A 3 -1.90 9.36 -10.39
C TYR A 3 -3.05 10.29 -10.77
N ARG A 4 -4.25 9.78 -11.01
CA ARG A 4 -5.43 10.62 -11.34
C ARG A 4 -5.91 11.41 -10.12
N LEU A 5 -5.76 10.84 -8.91
CA LEU A 5 -6.11 11.53 -7.66
C LEU A 5 -5.07 12.59 -7.30
N LEU A 6 -3.80 12.42 -7.69
CA LEU A 6 -2.79 13.46 -7.52
C LEU A 6 -3.07 14.71 -8.35
N ASP A 7 -3.67 14.55 -9.53
CA ASP A 7 -4.05 15.63 -10.44
C ASP A 7 -2.94 16.68 -10.65
N LEU A 8 -1.71 16.20 -10.85
CA LEU A 8 -0.52 17.04 -11.05
C LEU A 8 -0.20 17.22 -12.52
N THR A 9 0.21 18.43 -12.88
CA THR A 9 0.69 18.74 -14.23
C THR A 9 2.13 18.30 -14.44
N ARG A 10 2.53 18.10 -15.71
CA ARG A 10 3.93 17.80 -16.07
C ARG A 10 4.88 18.87 -15.51
N GLY A 11 6.00 18.42 -14.97
CA GLY A 11 7.00 19.26 -14.33
C GLY A 11 6.75 19.58 -12.87
N ALA A 12 5.57 19.22 -12.33
CA ALA A 12 5.28 19.36 -10.90
C ALA A 12 6.20 18.46 -10.05
N THR A 13 6.48 18.92 -8.83
CA THR A 13 7.28 18.19 -7.84
C THR A 13 6.39 17.26 -7.05
N CYS A 14 6.83 16.01 -6.85
CA CYS A 14 6.10 15.01 -6.07
C CYS A 14 7.04 14.22 -5.17
N VAL A 15 6.64 13.94 -3.94
CA VAL A 15 7.32 12.97 -3.09
C VAL A 15 6.50 11.66 -3.00
N ASP A 16 7.18 10.52 -3.15
CA ASP A 16 6.62 9.17 -2.92
C ASP A 16 7.22 8.60 -1.64
N VAL A 17 6.43 8.52 -0.58
CA VAL A 17 6.86 8.08 0.76
C VAL A 17 6.47 6.63 0.99
N GLY A 18 7.42 5.83 1.46
CA GLY A 18 7.34 4.38 1.40
C GLY A 18 7.50 3.89 -0.04
N CYS A 19 8.47 4.46 -0.77
CA CYS A 19 8.63 4.22 -2.21
C CYS A 19 9.14 2.81 -2.53
N GLY A 20 9.67 2.08 -1.53
CA GLY A 20 10.26 0.77 -1.72
C GLY A 20 11.31 0.77 -2.83
N ALA A 21 11.29 -0.23 -3.70
CA ALA A 21 12.20 -0.35 -4.84
C ALA A 21 11.88 0.61 -6.02
N GLY A 22 11.11 1.70 -5.80
CA GLY A 22 10.95 2.80 -6.76
C GLY A 22 9.98 2.55 -7.92
N HIS A 23 9.10 1.54 -7.87
CA HIS A 23 8.17 1.26 -8.97
C HIS A 23 7.24 2.45 -9.26
N ALA A 24 6.65 3.03 -8.22
CA ALA A 24 5.75 4.17 -8.38
C ALA A 24 6.52 5.44 -8.78
N VAL A 25 7.76 5.60 -8.28
CA VAL A 25 8.65 6.69 -8.70
C VAL A 25 8.91 6.64 -10.21
N ALA A 26 9.20 5.45 -10.77
CA ALA A 26 9.38 5.25 -12.20
C ALA A 26 8.14 5.68 -13.01
N ASP A 27 6.96 5.24 -12.57
CA ASP A 27 5.71 5.58 -13.24
C ASP A 27 5.40 7.09 -13.19
N LEU A 28 5.62 7.73 -12.03
CA LEU A 28 5.44 9.17 -11.85
C LEU A 28 6.43 9.99 -12.69
N ALA A 29 7.69 9.55 -12.73
CA ALA A 29 8.71 10.18 -13.57
C ALA A 29 8.38 10.04 -15.06
N ALA A 30 7.93 8.87 -15.51
CA ALA A 30 7.45 8.63 -16.87
C ALA A 30 6.23 9.51 -17.24
N ALA A 31 5.37 9.83 -16.25
CA ALA A 31 4.30 10.80 -16.41
C ALA A 31 4.80 12.25 -16.50
N GLY A 32 6.09 12.49 -16.30
CA GLY A 32 6.75 13.77 -16.43
C GLY A 32 6.80 14.60 -15.15
N LEU A 33 6.62 13.99 -13.99
CA LEU A 33 6.80 14.65 -12.70
C LEU A 33 8.27 14.64 -12.26
N LYS A 34 8.65 15.59 -11.42
CA LYS A 34 9.93 15.61 -10.72
C LYS A 34 9.73 14.89 -9.38
N VAL A 35 10.18 13.65 -9.29
CA VAL A 35 9.86 12.79 -8.16
C VAL A 35 11.05 12.62 -7.22
N THR A 36 10.77 12.72 -5.93
CA THR A 36 11.68 12.30 -4.85
C THR A 36 11.08 11.06 -4.19
N GLY A 37 11.83 9.96 -4.11
CA GLY A 37 11.45 8.76 -3.35
C GLY A 37 12.01 8.81 -1.95
N VAL A 38 11.22 8.43 -0.95
CA VAL A 38 11.65 8.29 0.44
C VAL A 38 11.22 6.94 0.98
N ASP A 39 12.13 6.22 1.62
CA ASP A 39 11.85 4.98 2.34
C ASP A 39 12.79 4.85 3.54
N ALA A 40 12.34 4.18 4.59
CA ALA A 40 13.17 3.93 5.77
C ALA A 40 14.17 2.76 5.56
N ASP A 41 13.93 1.93 4.54
CA ASP A 41 14.79 0.78 4.21
C ASP A 41 15.89 1.19 3.22
N PRO A 42 17.18 1.17 3.64
CA PRO A 42 18.29 1.51 2.77
C PRO A 42 18.46 0.52 1.60
N GLU A 43 18.11 -0.76 1.75
CA GLU A 43 18.22 -1.75 0.67
C GLU A 43 17.15 -1.46 -0.41
N ALA A 44 15.95 -1.08 -0.01
CA ALA A 44 14.91 -0.65 -0.92
C ALA A 44 15.32 0.61 -1.70
N ILE A 45 15.95 1.58 -1.04
CA ILE A 45 16.46 2.80 -1.68
C ILE A 45 17.57 2.49 -2.69
N GLU A 46 18.50 1.58 -2.41
CA GLU A 46 19.52 1.17 -3.38
C GLU A 46 18.89 0.50 -4.63
N ALA A 47 17.89 -0.33 -4.44
CA ALA A 47 17.13 -0.91 -5.55
C ALA A 47 16.37 0.16 -6.35
N ALA A 48 15.81 1.17 -5.68
CA ALA A 48 15.13 2.30 -6.31
C ALA A 48 16.08 3.17 -7.14
N ARG A 49 17.28 3.48 -6.64
CA ARG A 49 18.34 4.20 -7.37
C ARG A 49 18.78 3.47 -8.64
N THR A 50 18.87 2.15 -8.54
CA THR A 50 19.19 1.32 -9.72
C THR A 50 18.08 1.36 -10.76
N ARG A 51 16.82 1.42 -10.32
CA ARG A 51 15.63 1.44 -11.20
C ARG A 51 15.41 2.78 -11.88
N VAL A 52 15.62 3.89 -11.15
CA VAL A 52 15.33 5.26 -11.61
C VAL A 52 16.52 6.17 -11.27
N PRO A 53 17.66 6.03 -11.99
CA PRO A 53 18.90 6.74 -11.65
C PRO A 53 18.77 8.27 -11.67
N GLU A 54 17.81 8.80 -12.44
CA GLU A 54 17.56 10.24 -12.59
C GLU A 54 16.71 10.84 -11.45
N ALA A 55 16.07 10.03 -10.60
CA ALA A 55 15.27 10.52 -9.47
C ALA A 55 16.12 10.68 -8.20
N MET A 56 15.67 11.56 -7.32
CA MET A 56 16.27 11.71 -5.99
C MET A 56 15.70 10.70 -5.01
N PHE A 57 16.56 10.14 -4.14
CA PHE A 57 16.14 9.18 -3.13
C PHE A 57 16.81 9.45 -1.79
N HIS A 58 16.02 9.38 -0.73
CA HIS A 58 16.47 9.56 0.65
C HIS A 58 16.08 8.35 1.52
N VAL A 59 17.00 7.93 2.38
CA VAL A 59 16.67 7.01 3.48
C VAL A 59 16.19 7.87 4.64
N ALA A 60 14.87 7.83 4.94
CA ALA A 60 14.29 8.60 6.03
C ALA A 60 12.95 7.97 6.48
N ARG A 61 12.50 8.34 7.68
CA ARG A 61 11.19 7.96 8.21
C ARG A 61 10.09 8.83 7.55
N SER A 62 8.89 8.31 7.50
CA SER A 62 7.73 9.00 6.93
C SER A 62 7.25 10.21 7.76
N ASP A 63 7.61 10.25 9.03
CA ASP A 63 7.30 11.30 9.99
C ASP A 63 8.45 12.32 10.21
N ASP A 64 9.55 12.19 9.44
CA ASP A 64 10.71 13.10 9.48
C ASP A 64 11.38 13.12 8.09
N LEU A 65 10.79 13.88 7.17
CA LEU A 65 11.24 13.95 5.78
C LEU A 65 12.34 14.99 5.58
N PRO A 66 13.41 14.67 4.84
CA PRO A 66 14.48 15.62 4.52
C PRO A 66 14.06 16.59 3.42
N LEU A 67 12.90 17.23 3.59
CA LEU A 67 12.30 18.17 2.65
C LEU A 67 11.92 19.46 3.39
N GLU A 68 12.03 20.59 2.68
CA GLU A 68 11.64 21.89 3.22
C GLU A 68 10.11 22.02 3.33
N ASN A 69 9.66 22.95 4.18
CA ASN A 69 8.24 23.29 4.30
C ASN A 69 7.69 23.79 2.96
N ALA A 70 6.49 23.35 2.60
CA ALA A 70 5.77 23.81 1.41
C ALA A 70 6.63 23.70 0.12
N SER A 71 7.39 22.62 -0.04
CA SER A 71 8.36 22.42 -1.13
C SER A 71 7.84 21.55 -2.28
N VAL A 72 6.78 20.77 -2.07
CA VAL A 72 6.25 19.85 -3.09
C VAL A 72 4.82 20.19 -3.50
N ASP A 73 4.50 19.92 -4.79
CA ASP A 73 3.15 20.04 -5.35
C ASP A 73 2.27 18.86 -4.96
N GLY A 74 2.87 17.68 -4.79
CA GLY A 74 2.17 16.46 -4.47
C GLY A 74 2.92 15.55 -3.52
N TYR A 75 2.14 14.80 -2.76
CA TYR A 75 2.59 13.78 -1.82
C TYR A 75 1.83 12.48 -2.09
N ARG A 76 2.54 11.40 -2.19
CA ARG A 76 1.97 10.07 -2.34
C ARG A 76 2.53 9.14 -1.27
N ALA A 77 1.66 8.39 -0.59
CA ALA A 77 2.05 7.27 0.26
C ALA A 77 1.02 6.15 0.10
N VAL A 78 1.40 5.09 -0.60
CA VAL A 78 0.53 3.95 -0.86
C VAL A 78 1.20 2.65 -0.42
N ARG A 79 0.50 1.86 0.38
CA ARG A 79 0.99 0.64 1.05
C ARG A 79 2.05 0.90 2.13
N LEU A 80 1.91 2.02 2.84
CA LEU A 80 2.75 2.39 3.97
C LEU A 80 2.01 2.21 5.31
N PHE A 81 0.76 2.67 5.38
CA PHE A 81 0.04 2.87 6.65
C PHE A 81 -0.23 1.59 7.44
N HIS A 82 -0.28 0.43 6.80
CA HIS A 82 -0.40 -0.86 7.49
C HIS A 82 0.84 -1.24 8.33
N LEU A 83 1.96 -0.54 8.13
CA LEU A 83 3.21 -0.70 8.88
C LEU A 83 3.35 0.29 10.03
N LEU A 84 2.43 1.25 10.16
CA LEU A 84 2.47 2.31 11.16
C LEU A 84 1.47 2.02 12.29
N GLU A 85 1.87 2.24 13.54
CA GLU A 85 0.97 2.19 14.70
C GLU A 85 0.01 3.38 14.69
N ASP A 86 0.54 4.56 14.38
CA ASP A 86 -0.20 5.82 14.29
C ASP A 86 0.10 6.52 12.94
N PRO A 87 -0.90 6.78 12.10
CA PRO A 87 -0.72 7.51 10.86
C PRO A 87 -0.57 9.02 11.04
N ALA A 88 -0.99 9.61 12.19
CA ALA A 88 -1.09 11.04 12.36
C ALA A 88 0.25 11.80 12.21
N PRO A 89 1.39 11.34 12.78
CA PRO A 89 2.68 12.01 12.57
C PRO A 89 3.10 12.06 11.09
N THR A 90 2.89 10.97 10.35
CA THR A 90 3.18 10.91 8.91
C THR A 90 2.31 11.88 8.11
N VAL A 91 1.03 12.01 8.46
CA VAL A 91 0.11 12.94 7.77
C VAL A 91 0.40 14.39 8.14
N ALA A 92 0.80 14.68 9.38
CA ALA A 92 1.27 16.00 9.79
C ALA A 92 2.54 16.42 9.02
N GLU A 93 3.46 15.49 8.80
CA GLU A 93 4.66 15.72 8.02
C GLU A 93 4.33 15.94 6.52
N ALA A 94 3.38 15.19 5.97
CA ALA A 94 2.85 15.45 4.63
C ALA A 94 2.26 16.87 4.53
N TRP A 95 1.49 17.30 5.53
CA TRP A 95 0.98 18.68 5.59
C TRP A 95 2.12 19.70 5.58
N ARG A 96 3.19 19.47 6.31
CA ARG A 96 4.34 20.39 6.37
C ARG A 96 4.98 20.59 5.00
N VAL A 97 5.24 19.48 4.27
CA VAL A 97 6.03 19.52 3.02
C VAL A 97 5.22 19.89 1.78
N ILE A 98 3.92 19.62 1.73
CA ILE A 98 3.06 19.99 0.62
C ILE A 98 2.85 21.51 0.65
N ARG A 99 2.90 22.20 -0.48
CA ARG A 99 2.57 23.63 -0.58
C ARG A 99 1.05 23.87 -0.45
N PRO A 100 0.60 25.08 -0.06
CA PRO A 100 -0.82 25.43 -0.13
C PRO A 100 -1.39 25.20 -1.52
N GLY A 101 -2.54 24.52 -1.60
CA GLY A 101 -3.15 24.08 -2.85
C GLY A 101 -2.54 22.82 -3.48
N GLY A 102 -1.51 22.24 -2.86
CA GLY A 102 -0.92 20.97 -3.31
C GLY A 102 -1.80 19.77 -2.99
N ARG A 103 -1.50 18.64 -3.61
CA ARG A 103 -2.31 17.41 -3.57
C ARG A 103 -1.67 16.32 -2.74
N ILE A 104 -2.49 15.57 -2.03
CA ILE A 104 -2.06 14.34 -1.33
C ILE A 104 -2.86 13.14 -1.82
N VAL A 105 -2.20 12.00 -1.96
CA VAL A 105 -2.85 10.70 -2.14
C VAL A 105 -2.26 9.70 -1.17
N LEU A 106 -3.09 9.23 -0.28
CA LEU A 106 -2.79 8.15 0.65
C LEU A 106 -3.52 6.88 0.21
N GLY A 107 -2.99 5.72 0.57
CA GLY A 107 -3.73 4.50 0.31
C GLY A 107 -3.08 3.26 0.87
N GLY A 108 -3.90 2.24 0.95
CA GLY A 108 -3.49 0.93 1.44
C GLY A 108 -4.51 -0.15 1.13
N GLN A 109 -4.03 -1.37 1.16
CA GLN A 109 -4.90 -2.52 1.14
C GLN A 109 -5.59 -2.63 2.51
N ASP A 110 -6.87 -2.90 2.50
CA ASP A 110 -7.59 -3.32 3.69
C ASP A 110 -7.62 -4.85 3.70
N TYR A 111 -6.84 -5.44 4.59
CA TYR A 111 -6.71 -6.89 4.65
C TYR A 111 -8.00 -7.59 5.11
N GLY A 112 -8.91 -6.88 5.79
CA GLY A 112 -10.22 -7.39 6.17
C GLY A 112 -11.26 -7.39 5.03
N PHE A 113 -10.89 -6.95 3.81
CA PHE A 113 -11.73 -6.99 2.61
C PHE A 113 -11.16 -7.87 1.49
N VAL A 114 -10.11 -8.62 1.77
CA VAL A 114 -9.60 -9.60 0.81
C VAL A 114 -10.62 -10.72 0.65
N LEU A 115 -10.91 -11.10 -0.59
CA LEU A 115 -11.76 -12.25 -0.91
C LEU A 115 -10.93 -13.28 -1.67
N ILE A 116 -11.05 -14.54 -1.27
CA ILE A 116 -10.49 -15.68 -2.01
C ILE A 116 -11.60 -16.71 -2.15
N ASP A 117 -11.82 -17.20 -3.38
CA ASP A 117 -12.80 -18.24 -3.64
C ASP A 117 -12.24 -19.60 -3.22
N SER A 118 -13.03 -20.35 -2.45
CA SER A 118 -12.66 -21.64 -1.86
C SER A 118 -13.90 -22.53 -1.68
N SER A 119 -13.70 -23.82 -1.59
CA SER A 119 -14.77 -24.77 -1.21
C SER A 119 -15.10 -24.73 0.28
N ASP A 120 -14.18 -24.24 1.11
CA ASP A 120 -14.34 -24.01 2.54
C ASP A 120 -14.12 -22.52 2.86
N GLN A 121 -15.22 -21.74 2.86
CA GLN A 121 -15.14 -20.31 3.09
C GLN A 121 -14.83 -19.99 4.55
N ASP A 122 -15.31 -20.78 5.50
CA ASP A 122 -15.06 -20.55 6.93
C ASP A 122 -13.55 -20.72 7.24
N LEU A 123 -12.92 -21.76 6.71
CA LEU A 123 -11.48 -21.95 6.82
C LEU A 123 -10.71 -20.82 6.12
N THR A 124 -11.17 -20.39 4.95
CA THR A 124 -10.55 -19.28 4.20
C THR A 124 -10.57 -17.99 5.01
N ASP A 125 -11.69 -17.67 5.67
CA ASP A 125 -11.82 -16.46 6.49
C ASP A 125 -10.84 -16.51 7.67
N VAL A 126 -10.63 -17.67 8.28
CA VAL A 126 -9.63 -17.84 9.35
C VAL A 126 -8.19 -17.72 8.83
N VAL A 127 -7.88 -18.27 7.65
CA VAL A 127 -6.57 -18.10 7.02
C VAL A 127 -6.29 -16.60 6.72
N LEU A 128 -7.30 -15.84 6.30
CA LEU A 128 -7.18 -14.41 6.05
C LEU A 128 -6.90 -13.60 7.33
N LEU A 129 -7.34 -14.06 8.51
CA LEU A 129 -6.90 -13.48 9.80
C LEU A 129 -5.39 -13.65 10.01
N GLY A 130 -4.81 -14.74 9.52
CA GLY A 130 -3.36 -14.92 9.48
C GLY A 130 -2.67 -13.85 8.63
N LEU A 131 -3.25 -13.48 7.48
CA LEU A 131 -2.74 -12.41 6.64
C LEU A 131 -2.81 -11.04 7.33
N GLU A 132 -3.94 -10.71 7.97
CA GLU A 132 -4.10 -9.46 8.75
C GLU A 132 -3.03 -9.36 9.84
N SER A 133 -2.75 -10.47 10.53
CA SER A 133 -1.85 -10.49 11.68
C SER A 133 -0.39 -10.17 11.37
N ARG A 134 -0.01 -10.12 10.11
CA ARG A 134 1.34 -9.76 9.63
C ARG A 134 1.57 -8.25 9.50
N SER A 135 0.53 -7.47 9.68
CA SER A 135 0.59 -6.02 9.62
C SER A 135 0.40 -5.42 11.00
N VAL A 136 1.07 -4.31 11.29
CA VAL A 136 0.90 -3.55 12.54
C VAL A 136 -0.54 -3.00 12.61
N SER A 137 -1.00 -2.43 11.51
CA SER A 137 -2.33 -1.84 11.38
C SER A 137 -3.02 -2.31 10.09
N PRO A 138 -3.54 -3.55 10.06
CA PRO A 138 -4.05 -4.19 8.84
C PRO A 138 -5.25 -3.47 8.21
N ARG A 139 -5.93 -2.61 8.98
CA ARG A 139 -7.12 -1.85 8.58
C ARG A 139 -6.88 -0.34 8.56
N ALA A 140 -5.62 0.11 8.59
CA ALA A 140 -5.26 1.53 8.64
C ALA A 140 -5.87 2.35 7.50
N ALA A 141 -6.09 1.75 6.34
CA ALA A 141 -6.69 2.44 5.20
C ALA A 141 -8.08 3.05 5.50
N ARG A 142 -8.82 2.48 6.47
CA ARG A 142 -10.16 2.96 6.86
C ARG A 142 -10.13 4.33 7.55
N SER A 143 -9.08 4.63 8.31
CA SER A 143 -8.95 5.89 9.07
C SER A 143 -8.33 7.03 8.27
N LEU A 144 -7.76 6.78 7.08
CA LEU A 144 -7.01 7.79 6.32
C LEU A 144 -7.84 9.03 5.98
N ARG A 145 -9.16 8.85 5.73
CA ARG A 145 -10.06 9.97 5.48
C ARG A 145 -10.17 10.88 6.71
N ASP A 146 -10.36 10.31 7.88
CA ASP A 146 -10.55 11.06 9.11
C ASP A 146 -9.24 11.79 9.50
N VAL A 147 -8.10 11.10 9.41
CA VAL A 147 -6.79 11.70 9.70
C VAL A 147 -6.48 12.88 8.77
N LEU A 148 -6.84 12.80 7.47
CA LEU A 148 -6.69 13.93 6.55
C LEU A 148 -7.57 15.12 6.94
N LEU A 149 -8.84 14.87 7.28
CA LEU A 149 -9.77 15.93 7.72
C LEU A 149 -9.29 16.57 9.02
N ASP A 150 -8.86 15.78 10.01
CA ASP A 150 -8.36 16.25 11.30
C ASP A 150 -7.08 17.09 11.15
N THR A 151 -6.24 16.78 10.15
CA THR A 151 -5.03 17.55 9.83
C THR A 151 -5.36 18.87 9.10
N GLY A 152 -6.57 19.02 8.55
CA GLY A 152 -7.02 20.24 7.87
C GLY A 152 -7.05 20.15 6.34
N PHE A 153 -6.78 18.97 5.76
CA PHE A 153 -6.94 18.74 4.31
C PHE A 153 -8.41 18.90 3.91
N ARG A 154 -8.63 19.36 2.67
CA ARG A 154 -9.96 19.63 2.11
C ARG A 154 -10.20 18.79 0.85
N ASP A 155 -11.43 18.82 0.35
CA ASP A 155 -11.83 18.11 -0.88
C ASP A 155 -11.46 16.63 -0.82
N VAL A 156 -11.72 15.99 0.32
CA VAL A 156 -11.30 14.62 0.59
C VAL A 156 -12.18 13.65 -0.20
N GLU A 157 -11.58 12.99 -1.17
CA GLU A 157 -12.19 11.99 -2.05
C GLU A 157 -11.67 10.59 -1.71
N VAL A 158 -12.56 9.60 -1.65
CA VAL A 158 -12.20 8.19 -1.44
C VAL A 158 -12.56 7.39 -2.68
N VAL A 159 -11.58 6.63 -3.18
CA VAL A 159 -11.75 5.74 -4.32
C VAL A 159 -11.29 4.34 -3.96
N VAL A 160 -12.05 3.33 -4.36
CA VAL A 160 -11.64 1.93 -4.22
C VAL A 160 -11.09 1.44 -5.56
N HIS A 161 -9.88 0.94 -5.53
CA HIS A 161 -9.28 0.22 -6.64
C HIS A 161 -9.22 -1.27 -6.30
N THR A 162 -9.81 -2.09 -7.13
CA THR A 162 -9.86 -3.53 -6.90
C THR A 162 -9.00 -4.26 -7.90
N ALA A 163 -7.99 -5.00 -7.41
CA ALA A 163 -7.27 -5.96 -8.22
C ALA A 163 -8.02 -7.30 -8.20
N VAL A 164 -8.27 -7.86 -9.37
CA VAL A 164 -8.77 -9.22 -9.53
C VAL A 164 -7.61 -10.08 -10.02
N VAL A 165 -7.29 -11.12 -9.27
CA VAL A 165 -6.19 -12.04 -9.54
C VAL A 165 -6.77 -13.42 -9.83
N THR A 166 -6.52 -13.93 -11.03
CA THR A 166 -6.92 -15.26 -11.47
C THR A 166 -5.73 -16.21 -11.66
N ASP A 167 -4.52 -15.67 -11.65
CA ASP A 167 -3.29 -16.46 -11.64
C ASP A 167 -2.81 -16.69 -10.20
N HIS A 168 -2.98 -17.93 -9.70
CA HIS A 168 -2.54 -18.33 -8.36
C HIS A 168 -1.07 -17.97 -8.06
N ARG A 169 -0.18 -18.08 -9.07
CA ARG A 169 1.26 -17.84 -8.91
C ARG A 169 1.58 -16.44 -8.43
N VAL A 170 0.72 -15.46 -8.73
CA VAL A 170 0.87 -14.06 -8.30
C VAL A 170 0.78 -13.94 -6.78
N LEU A 171 -0.03 -14.76 -6.12
CA LEU A 171 -0.29 -14.71 -4.69
C LEU A 171 0.26 -15.89 -3.90
N ALA A 172 0.83 -16.91 -4.55
CA ALA A 172 1.23 -18.17 -3.92
C ALA A 172 2.00 -17.95 -2.60
N ARG A 173 3.03 -17.11 -2.64
CA ARG A 173 3.85 -16.79 -1.45
C ARG A 173 3.03 -16.10 -0.35
N GLN A 174 2.12 -15.20 -0.69
CA GLN A 174 1.27 -14.51 0.28
C GLN A 174 0.29 -15.47 0.95
N LEU A 175 -0.27 -16.42 0.16
CA LEU A 175 -1.17 -17.45 0.67
C LEU A 175 -0.45 -18.41 1.63
N GLU A 176 0.74 -18.88 1.27
CA GLU A 176 1.60 -19.69 2.14
C GLU A 176 1.90 -18.97 3.46
N GLN A 177 2.25 -17.69 3.38
CA GLN A 177 2.54 -16.87 4.56
C GLN A 177 1.30 -16.62 5.43
N ALA A 178 0.11 -16.47 4.83
CA ALA A 178 -1.13 -16.30 5.56
C ALA A 178 -1.49 -17.58 6.33
N ALA A 179 -1.42 -18.74 5.66
CA ALA A 179 -1.68 -20.03 6.26
C ALA A 179 -0.69 -20.35 7.40
N ALA A 180 0.61 -20.12 7.18
CA ALA A 180 1.63 -20.31 8.20
C ALA A 180 1.39 -19.42 9.43
N ALA A 181 1.02 -18.15 9.24
CA ALA A 181 0.70 -17.25 10.34
C ALA A 181 -0.57 -17.68 11.12
N ALA A 182 -1.56 -18.24 10.43
CA ALA A 182 -2.77 -18.78 11.07
C ALA A 182 -2.44 -20.00 11.93
N VAL A 183 -1.54 -20.88 11.47
CA VAL A 183 -1.03 -22.03 12.25
C VAL A 183 -0.22 -21.57 13.46
N GLU A 184 0.71 -20.62 13.28
CA GLU A 184 1.54 -20.07 14.36
C GLU A 184 0.67 -19.48 15.49
N LYS A 185 -0.46 -18.87 15.13
CA LYS A 185 -1.44 -18.31 16.09
C LYS A 185 -2.42 -19.35 16.64
N ALA A 186 -2.27 -20.62 16.29
CA ALA A 186 -3.17 -21.69 16.67
C ALA A 186 -4.65 -21.45 16.28
N LEU A 187 -4.88 -20.74 15.19
CA LEU A 187 -6.21 -20.50 14.61
C LEU A 187 -6.70 -21.72 13.80
N ILE A 188 -5.77 -22.42 13.16
CA ILE A 188 -5.99 -23.64 12.37
C ILE A 188 -4.88 -24.64 12.64
N THR A 189 -5.09 -25.90 12.27
CA THR A 189 -4.06 -26.95 12.31
C THR A 189 -3.14 -26.87 11.08
N GLN A 190 -2.00 -27.56 11.13
CA GLN A 190 -1.13 -27.69 9.98
C GLN A 190 -1.82 -28.44 8.83
N ASP A 191 -2.62 -29.49 9.15
CA ASP A 191 -3.37 -30.26 8.15
C ASP A 191 -4.42 -29.39 7.44
N ASP A 192 -5.10 -28.48 8.17
CA ASP A 192 -6.03 -27.51 7.57
C ASP A 192 -5.30 -26.58 6.60
N ALA A 193 -4.13 -26.06 7.01
CA ALA A 193 -3.32 -25.17 6.18
C ALA A 193 -2.84 -25.86 4.91
N ASP A 194 -2.32 -27.08 5.03
CA ASP A 194 -1.82 -27.86 3.89
C ASP A 194 -2.96 -28.22 2.91
N GLY A 195 -4.13 -28.62 3.42
CA GLY A 195 -5.33 -28.91 2.65
C GLY A 195 -5.82 -27.68 1.89
N TRP A 196 -5.91 -26.53 2.56
CA TRP A 196 -6.33 -25.27 1.95
C TRP A 196 -5.36 -24.81 0.84
N LEU A 197 -4.04 -24.86 1.08
CA LEU A 197 -3.03 -24.50 0.09
C LEU A 197 -3.05 -25.45 -1.11
N ALA A 198 -3.28 -26.75 -0.87
CA ALA A 198 -3.44 -27.73 -1.96
C ALA A 198 -4.66 -27.42 -2.82
N GLU A 199 -5.79 -27.04 -2.21
CA GLU A 199 -6.98 -26.59 -2.96
C GLU A 199 -6.67 -25.37 -3.82
N GLN A 200 -6.07 -24.31 -3.26
CA GLN A 200 -5.77 -23.10 -4.02
C GLN A 200 -4.82 -23.37 -5.18
N THR A 201 -3.84 -24.26 -4.99
CA THR A 201 -2.92 -24.72 -6.04
C THR A 201 -3.67 -25.46 -7.15
N ASP A 202 -4.59 -26.39 -6.79
CA ASP A 202 -5.40 -27.14 -7.74
C ASP A 202 -6.34 -26.22 -8.53
N ARG A 203 -6.96 -25.26 -7.84
CA ARG A 203 -7.78 -24.21 -8.49
C ARG A 203 -6.95 -23.43 -9.52
N GLY A 204 -5.70 -23.07 -9.16
CA GLY A 204 -4.77 -22.42 -10.09
C GLY A 204 -4.44 -23.27 -11.33
N ARG A 205 -4.22 -24.57 -11.15
CA ARG A 205 -3.95 -25.51 -12.26
C ARG A 205 -5.14 -25.68 -13.20
N ARG A 206 -6.36 -25.52 -12.69
CA ARG A 206 -7.62 -25.67 -13.44
C ARG A 206 -8.17 -24.34 -13.97
N ASP A 207 -7.41 -23.25 -13.84
CA ASP A 207 -7.86 -21.88 -14.19
C ASP A 207 -9.16 -21.47 -13.46
N ARG A 208 -9.23 -21.82 -12.17
CA ARG A 208 -10.39 -21.55 -11.29
C ARG A 208 -10.02 -20.72 -10.07
N PHE A 209 -8.78 -20.28 -9.98
CA PHE A 209 -8.35 -19.40 -8.89
C PHE A 209 -8.97 -18.02 -9.04
N LEU A 210 -9.51 -17.47 -7.95
CA LEU A 210 -10.03 -16.12 -7.88
C LEU A 210 -9.67 -15.50 -6.54
N ALA A 211 -8.98 -14.37 -6.60
CA ALA A 211 -8.80 -13.48 -5.46
C ALA A 211 -9.15 -12.04 -5.83
N VAL A 212 -9.73 -11.32 -4.89
CA VAL A 212 -10.12 -9.91 -5.04
C VAL A 212 -9.46 -9.11 -3.92
N LEU A 213 -8.63 -8.13 -4.30
CA LEU A 213 -7.81 -7.35 -3.37
C LEU A 213 -8.15 -5.86 -3.49
N PRO A 214 -9.06 -5.36 -2.67
CA PRO A 214 -9.40 -3.94 -2.66
C PRO A 214 -8.26 -3.11 -2.05
N THR A 215 -7.98 -1.97 -2.68
CA THR A 215 -7.10 -0.92 -2.17
C THR A 215 -7.91 0.36 -2.04
N LEU A 216 -7.97 0.91 -0.84
CA LEU A 216 -8.57 2.23 -0.63
C LEU A 216 -7.51 3.29 -0.96
N LEU A 217 -7.91 4.27 -1.76
CA LEU A 217 -7.12 5.46 -2.07
C LEU A 217 -7.90 6.69 -1.61
N VAL A 218 -7.23 7.58 -0.92
CA VAL A 218 -7.82 8.83 -0.43
C VAL A 218 -7.00 9.99 -0.99
N GLY A 219 -7.64 10.83 -1.79
CA GLY A 219 -7.07 12.06 -2.32
C GLY A 219 -7.60 13.28 -1.59
N ALA A 220 -6.77 14.31 -1.43
CA ALA A 220 -7.17 15.56 -0.81
C ALA A 220 -6.31 16.75 -1.26
N THR A 221 -6.71 17.97 -0.89
CA THR A 221 -6.02 19.24 -1.14
C THR A 221 -5.56 19.85 0.18
N ARG A 222 -4.32 20.35 0.24
CA ARG A 222 -3.84 21.16 1.36
C ARG A 222 -4.40 22.57 1.35
#